data_d2b854c04c78642dda2e982d30ab76d5
#
_entry.id   d2b854c04c78642dda2e982d30ab76d5
#
_cell.length_a   1.000
_cell.length_b   1.000
_cell.length_c   1.000
_cell.angle_alpha   90.00
_cell.angle_beta   90.00
_cell.angle_gamma   90.00
#
_symmetry.space_group_name_H-M   'P 1'
#
loop_
_entity.id
_entity.type
_entity.pdbx_description
1 polymer ?
#
loop_
_entity_poly.entity_id
_entity_poly.type
_entity_poly.pdbx_seq_one_letter_code
_entity_poly.pdbx_strand_id
1 'polypeptide(L)'
;TGRSIDTPSTGISGIPIFQAYKTDGTFLWEISLGKNIREGAHYTQFMVYDLDSDGISEFACKTADGTTDGTGKVLGDSTKDWRNLDKASGPFYGKILDGPEFFTIFSGKNGEALATTNYIPDRYPLNGWNGHGGNGGSDSTGNRVDRMLACVAYLDGIHPSVILCRGYYGRSVLAAWDWRGGKLSSRWVFDSKDGENP
;
A
#
# COMPACT_ATOMS: atom_id res chain seq x y z
N THR A 1 -3.40 7.85 20.83
CA THR A 1 -4.74 7.68 20.27
C THR A 1 -4.87 8.55 19.03
N GLY A 2 -4.35 8.07 17.91
CA GLY A 2 -4.49 8.73 16.62
C GLY A 2 -5.96 8.74 16.20
N ARG A 3 -6.47 9.87 15.74
CA ARG A 3 -7.71 9.89 14.96
C ARG A 3 -7.43 9.15 13.67
N SER A 4 -8.08 8.03 13.44
CA SER A 4 -8.16 7.44 12.10
C SER A 4 -8.79 8.48 11.18
N ILE A 5 -8.00 9.07 10.31
CA ILE A 5 -8.48 10.00 9.29
C ILE A 5 -8.84 9.14 8.08
N ASP A 6 -10.04 8.60 8.10
CA ASP A 6 -10.63 8.03 6.89
C ASP A 6 -11.20 9.18 6.08
N THR A 7 -10.85 9.26 4.79
CA THR A 7 -11.43 10.17 3.82
C THR A 7 -10.70 11.47 3.50
N PRO A 8 -11.24 12.27 2.58
CA PRO A 8 -10.58 13.35 1.86
C PRO A 8 -10.19 14.55 2.72
N SER A 9 -9.95 14.33 4.01
CA SER A 9 -9.51 15.39 4.92
C SER A 9 -8.32 16.14 4.34
N THR A 10 -8.39 17.45 4.36
CA THR A 10 -7.28 18.32 4.02
C THR A 10 -6.23 18.29 5.15
N GLY A 11 -4.98 18.45 4.78
CA GLY A 11 -3.90 18.58 5.73
C GLY A 11 -3.02 17.32 5.86
N ILE A 12 -2.00 17.46 6.66
CA ILE A 12 -1.02 16.41 6.93
C ILE A 12 -1.64 15.40 7.90
N SER A 13 -1.56 14.11 7.55
CA SER A 13 -1.95 13.01 8.44
C SER A 13 -0.77 12.57 9.33
N GLY A 14 -1.04 11.71 10.30
CA GLY A 14 -0.03 11.04 11.10
C GLY A 14 0.82 10.09 10.26
N ILE A 15 1.82 9.49 10.90
CA ILE A 15 2.64 8.43 10.32
C ILE A 15 1.99 7.09 10.67
N PRO A 16 1.61 6.26 9.68
CA PRO A 16 1.09 4.94 9.96
C PRO A 16 2.18 4.03 10.54
N ILE A 17 1.84 3.35 11.63
CA ILE A 17 2.72 2.41 12.31
C ILE A 17 1.99 1.08 12.48
N PHE A 18 2.67 -0.01 12.18
CA PHE A 18 2.23 -1.36 12.47
C PHE A 18 3.11 -1.97 13.55
N GLN A 19 2.49 -2.60 14.53
CA GLN A 19 3.17 -3.26 15.63
C GLN A 19 2.66 -4.69 15.76
N ALA A 20 3.56 -5.62 16.04
CA ALA A 20 3.22 -6.99 16.36
C ALA A 20 3.53 -7.31 17.81
N TYR A 21 2.62 -8.09 18.41
CA TYR A 21 2.72 -8.55 19.78
C TYR A 21 2.35 -10.03 19.86
N LYS A 22 2.94 -10.76 20.80
CA LYS A 22 2.42 -12.06 21.19
C LYS A 22 1.10 -11.90 21.97
N THR A 23 0.36 -12.98 22.10
CA THR A 23 -0.91 -13.00 22.85
C THR A 23 -0.75 -12.68 24.35
N ASP A 24 0.44 -12.84 24.89
CA ASP A 24 0.80 -12.46 26.26
C ASP A 24 1.19 -10.98 26.40
N GLY A 25 1.14 -10.20 25.29
CA GLY A 25 1.50 -8.79 25.26
C GLY A 25 2.98 -8.50 25.00
N THR A 26 3.81 -9.53 24.80
CA THR A 26 5.23 -9.32 24.47
C THR A 26 5.35 -8.64 23.10
N PHE A 27 6.01 -7.49 23.06
CA PHE A 27 6.33 -6.78 21.83
C PHE A 27 7.29 -7.58 20.95
N LEU A 28 7.03 -7.64 19.65
CA LEU A 28 7.87 -8.32 18.67
C LEU A 28 8.63 -7.33 17.79
N TRP A 29 7.90 -6.47 17.08
CA TRP A 29 8.48 -5.51 16.16
C TRP A 29 7.54 -4.35 15.86
N GLU A 30 8.10 -3.30 15.28
CA GLU A 30 7.38 -2.15 14.77
C GLU A 30 7.87 -1.82 13.35
N ILE A 31 6.94 -1.56 12.45
CA ILE A 31 7.19 -1.02 11.11
C ILE A 31 6.57 0.36 11.03
N SER A 32 7.37 1.38 10.73
CA SER A 32 6.91 2.72 10.44
C SER A 32 6.80 2.93 8.94
N LEU A 33 5.60 3.20 8.42
CA LEU A 33 5.43 3.44 6.98
C LEU A 33 5.96 4.81 6.52
N GLY A 34 6.34 5.66 7.47
CA GLY A 34 6.93 6.96 7.16
C GLY A 34 5.91 8.01 6.72
N LYS A 35 6.43 9.19 6.41
CA LYS A 35 5.63 10.37 6.05
C LYS A 35 5.02 10.33 4.65
N ASN A 36 5.50 9.42 3.81
CA ASN A 36 5.09 9.29 2.40
C ASN A 36 3.97 8.25 2.19
N ILE A 37 3.43 7.70 3.26
CA ILE A 37 2.17 6.95 3.29
C ILE A 37 1.15 7.76 4.09
N ARG A 38 0.00 8.03 3.50
CA ARG A 38 -1.07 8.75 4.19
C ARG A 38 -1.77 7.83 5.19
N GLU A 39 -2.01 8.35 6.40
CA GLU A 39 -2.82 7.66 7.40
C GLU A 39 -4.29 7.57 6.94
N GLY A 40 -4.92 6.43 7.19
CA GLY A 40 -6.35 6.21 6.94
C GLY A 40 -6.67 4.77 6.55
N ALA A 41 -7.85 4.31 6.90
CA ALA A 41 -8.27 2.91 6.72
C ALA A 41 -8.25 2.44 5.26
N HIS A 42 -8.39 3.34 4.29
CA HIS A 42 -8.38 2.99 2.87
C HIS A 42 -7.00 3.11 2.21
N TYR A 43 -6.02 3.71 2.88
CA TYR A 43 -4.71 4.00 2.30
C TYR A 43 -3.64 2.96 2.66
N THR A 44 -3.88 2.15 3.69
CA THR A 44 -2.90 1.25 4.29
C THR A 44 -3.44 -0.16 4.45
N GLN A 45 -3.96 -0.74 3.37
CA GLN A 45 -4.37 -2.14 3.36
C GLN A 45 -3.17 -3.05 3.58
N PHE A 46 -3.34 -4.09 4.38
CA PHE A 46 -2.29 -5.04 4.69
C PHE A 46 -2.83 -6.46 4.80
N MET A 47 -1.93 -7.41 4.66
CA MET A 47 -2.21 -8.83 4.81
C MET A 47 -1.26 -9.43 5.83
N VAL A 48 -1.78 -10.33 6.67
CA VAL A 48 -0.99 -11.19 7.55
C VAL A 48 -1.35 -12.62 7.21
N TYR A 49 -0.42 -13.34 6.62
CA TYR A 49 -0.66 -14.71 6.18
C TYR A 49 0.65 -15.45 5.99
N ASP A 50 0.65 -16.77 6.23
CA ASP A 50 1.77 -17.65 5.90
C ASP A 50 1.81 -17.84 4.38
N LEU A 51 2.56 -16.95 3.69
CA LEU A 51 2.55 -16.83 2.24
C LEU A 51 3.45 -17.84 1.55
N ASP A 52 4.43 -18.42 2.24
CA ASP A 52 5.36 -19.42 1.71
C ASP A 52 5.21 -20.81 2.36
N SER A 53 4.25 -20.94 3.28
CA SER A 53 3.89 -22.19 3.96
C SER A 53 5.00 -22.73 4.86
N ASP A 54 5.77 -21.84 5.50
CA ASP A 54 6.81 -22.19 6.47
C ASP A 54 6.29 -22.30 7.91
N GLY A 55 5.00 -22.00 8.13
CA GLY A 55 4.34 -22.00 9.44
C GLY A 55 4.43 -20.67 10.18
N ILE A 56 4.99 -19.62 9.56
CA ILE A 56 5.11 -18.28 10.13
C ILE A 56 4.55 -17.28 9.15
N SER A 57 3.59 -16.48 9.62
CA SER A 57 2.96 -15.49 8.75
C SER A 57 3.93 -14.37 8.39
N GLU A 58 3.88 -13.95 7.12
CA GLU A 58 4.42 -12.69 6.65
C GLU A 58 3.43 -11.56 6.91
N PHE A 59 3.96 -10.35 6.97
CA PHE A 59 3.20 -9.11 6.89
C PHE A 59 3.45 -8.47 5.53
N ALA A 60 2.40 -8.13 4.81
CA ALA A 60 2.49 -7.60 3.45
C ALA A 60 1.67 -6.31 3.31
N CYS A 61 2.28 -5.23 2.81
CA CYS A 61 1.57 -3.97 2.60
C CYS A 61 2.23 -3.07 1.54
N LYS A 62 1.52 -1.99 1.18
CA LYS A 62 2.11 -0.88 0.41
C LYS A 62 3.10 -0.11 1.27
N THR A 63 4.25 0.22 0.69
CA THR A 63 5.30 1.04 1.30
C THR A 63 5.72 2.16 0.35
N ALA A 64 6.55 3.08 0.82
CA ALA A 64 7.07 4.21 0.05
C ALA A 64 8.47 4.60 0.55
N ASP A 65 9.05 5.61 -0.06
CA ASP A 65 10.28 6.24 0.41
C ASP A 65 10.19 6.60 1.90
N GLY A 66 11.20 6.20 2.66
CA GLY A 66 11.30 6.47 4.10
C GLY A 66 10.52 5.51 5.00
N THR A 67 9.94 4.43 4.46
CA THR A 67 9.43 3.32 5.29
C THR A 67 10.58 2.67 6.03
N THR A 68 10.44 2.47 7.34
CA THR A 68 11.44 1.80 8.19
C THR A 68 10.90 0.46 8.66
N ASP A 69 11.64 -0.61 8.41
CA ASP A 69 11.27 -1.96 8.79
C ASP A 69 11.54 -2.27 10.27
N GLY A 70 11.15 -3.45 10.72
CA GLY A 70 11.29 -3.88 12.11
C GLY A 70 12.73 -4.04 12.60
N THR A 71 13.71 -3.99 11.70
CA THR A 71 15.15 -4.04 12.03
C THR A 71 15.80 -2.66 12.00
N GLY A 72 15.04 -1.62 11.64
CA GLY A 72 15.53 -0.25 11.49
C GLY A 72 16.07 0.09 10.10
N LYS A 73 15.95 -0.81 9.13
CA LYS A 73 16.37 -0.58 7.74
C LYS A 73 15.34 0.31 7.04
N VAL A 74 15.81 1.33 6.36
CA VAL A 74 14.96 2.24 5.57
C VAL A 74 14.82 1.73 4.14
N LEU A 75 13.59 1.73 3.63
CA LEU A 75 13.24 1.43 2.25
C LEU A 75 13.21 2.73 1.43
N GLY A 76 13.70 2.66 0.21
CA GLY A 76 13.75 3.81 -0.69
C GLY A 76 14.63 4.96 -0.17
N ASP A 77 14.25 6.20 -0.49
CA ASP A 77 14.99 7.40 -0.13
C ASP A 77 14.39 8.07 1.11
N SER A 78 15.07 8.00 2.25
CA SER A 78 14.62 8.61 3.52
C SER A 78 14.56 10.15 3.50
N THR A 79 15.25 10.78 2.57
CA THR A 79 15.31 12.25 2.47
C THR A 79 14.08 12.84 1.80
N LYS A 80 13.34 12.06 1.02
CA LYS A 80 12.19 12.52 0.24
C LYS A 80 10.98 12.82 1.10
N ASP A 81 10.27 13.85 0.71
CA ASP A 81 8.96 14.21 1.22
C ASP A 81 8.03 14.47 0.03
N TRP A 82 7.13 13.53 -0.21
CA TRP A 82 6.19 13.57 -1.33
C TRP A 82 4.85 14.20 -0.96
N ARG A 83 4.71 14.67 0.28
CA ARG A 83 3.50 15.38 0.70
C ARG A 83 3.45 16.75 0.03
N ASN A 84 2.28 17.15 -0.44
CA ASN A 84 2.06 18.52 -0.87
C ASN A 84 2.05 19.44 0.37
N LEU A 85 3.10 20.23 0.55
CA LEU A 85 3.26 21.13 1.70
C LEU A 85 2.81 22.57 1.41
N ASP A 86 2.32 22.85 0.20
CA ASP A 86 1.76 24.16 -0.13
C ASP A 86 0.35 24.32 0.46
N LYS A 87 0.26 25.12 1.50
CA LYS A 87 -1.03 25.43 2.16
C LYS A 87 -2.02 26.17 1.24
N ALA A 88 -1.51 26.91 0.25
CA ALA A 88 -2.34 27.62 -0.72
C ALA A 88 -3.00 26.67 -1.73
N SER A 89 -2.54 25.42 -1.83
CA SER A 89 -3.11 24.40 -2.71
C SER A 89 -4.50 23.90 -2.26
N GLY A 90 -5.03 24.40 -1.14
CA GLY A 90 -6.36 24.07 -0.67
C GLY A 90 -6.54 22.58 -0.35
N PRO A 91 -7.44 21.87 -1.08
CA PRO A 91 -7.74 20.46 -0.79
C PRO A 91 -6.57 19.51 -1.06
N PHE A 92 -5.52 19.95 -1.76
CA PHE A 92 -4.34 19.15 -2.04
C PHE A 92 -3.31 19.18 -0.90
N TYR A 93 -3.43 20.14 0.04
CA TYR A 93 -2.48 20.25 1.16
C TYR A 93 -2.41 18.94 1.98
N GLY A 94 -1.22 18.41 2.14
CA GLY A 94 -0.95 17.16 2.86
C GLY A 94 -1.22 15.89 2.05
N LYS A 95 -1.72 16.00 0.81
CA LYS A 95 -1.91 14.83 -0.06
C LYS A 95 -0.57 14.36 -0.64
N ILE A 96 -0.51 13.06 -0.94
CA ILE A 96 0.64 12.41 -1.57
C ILE A 96 0.16 11.93 -2.94
N LEU A 97 0.40 12.77 -3.96
CA LEU A 97 -0.04 12.52 -5.34
C LEU A 97 1.13 12.17 -6.26
N ASP A 98 2.33 12.10 -5.71
CA ASP A 98 3.56 11.85 -6.44
C ASP A 98 4.47 10.92 -5.64
N GLY A 99 5.61 10.52 -6.22
CA GLY A 99 6.58 9.64 -5.60
C GLY A 99 6.35 8.16 -5.87
N PRO A 100 7.38 7.35 -5.61
CA PRO A 100 7.31 5.91 -5.83
C PRO A 100 6.39 5.24 -4.79
N GLU A 101 5.75 4.18 -5.23
CA GLU A 101 5.00 3.27 -4.38
C GLU A 101 5.58 1.87 -4.53
N PHE A 102 5.72 1.19 -3.41
CA PHE A 102 6.26 -0.17 -3.38
C PHE A 102 5.26 -1.13 -2.75
N PHE A 103 5.40 -2.41 -3.09
CA PHE A 103 4.80 -3.52 -2.38
C PHE A 103 5.91 -4.28 -1.66
N THR A 104 5.78 -4.47 -0.35
CA THR A 104 6.80 -5.09 0.49
C THR A 104 6.22 -6.26 1.28
N ILE A 105 6.96 -7.36 1.30
CA ILE A 105 6.75 -8.50 2.20
C ILE A 105 7.74 -8.37 3.35
N PHE A 106 7.23 -8.49 4.57
CA PHE A 106 8.01 -8.44 5.81
C PHE A 106 7.91 -9.76 6.56
N SER A 107 8.98 -10.13 7.23
CA SER A 107 8.99 -11.27 8.14
C SER A 107 8.08 -11.04 9.34
N GLY A 108 7.21 -11.98 9.62
CA GLY A 108 6.40 -11.94 10.84
C GLY A 108 7.19 -12.13 12.13
N LYS A 109 8.43 -12.62 12.05
CA LYS A 109 9.30 -12.85 13.22
C LYS A 109 9.83 -11.56 13.82
N ASN A 110 10.33 -10.66 12.96
CA ASN A 110 11.09 -9.48 13.37
C ASN A 110 10.77 -8.21 12.55
N GLY A 111 9.80 -8.29 11.63
CA GLY A 111 9.41 -7.15 10.79
C GLY A 111 10.44 -6.75 9.73
N GLU A 112 11.46 -7.57 9.45
CA GLU A 112 12.46 -7.33 8.42
C GLU A 112 11.83 -7.35 7.03
N ALA A 113 12.19 -6.39 6.17
CA ALA A 113 11.76 -6.37 4.78
C ALA A 113 12.46 -7.47 3.98
N LEU A 114 11.73 -8.53 3.63
CA LEU A 114 12.22 -9.70 2.89
C LEU A 114 12.31 -9.43 1.38
N ALA A 115 11.32 -8.73 0.82
CA ALA A 115 11.30 -8.35 -0.57
C ALA A 115 10.49 -7.09 -0.79
N THR A 116 10.94 -6.25 -1.71
CA THR A 116 10.27 -5.01 -2.11
C THR A 116 10.28 -4.90 -3.64
N THR A 117 9.15 -4.54 -4.22
CA THR A 117 8.99 -4.30 -5.66
C THR A 117 8.11 -3.08 -5.88
N ASN A 118 8.04 -2.59 -7.12
CA ASN A 118 7.11 -1.52 -7.47
C ASN A 118 5.67 -1.98 -7.23
N TYR A 119 4.85 -1.10 -6.69
CA TYR A 119 3.44 -1.38 -6.47
C TYR A 119 2.68 -1.45 -7.79
N ILE A 120 1.88 -2.50 -7.96
CA ILE A 120 0.93 -2.63 -9.07
C ILE A 120 -0.46 -2.80 -8.44
N PRO A 121 -1.44 -2.05 -8.89
CA PRO A 121 -1.46 -1.09 -10.00
C PRO A 121 -0.81 0.26 -9.63
N ASP A 122 -0.02 0.81 -10.54
CA ASP A 122 0.61 2.12 -10.40
C ASP A 122 -0.44 3.25 -10.40
N ARG A 123 -0.16 4.35 -9.70
CA ARG A 123 -0.96 5.58 -9.79
C ARG A 123 -0.76 6.33 -11.10
N TYR A 124 0.31 6.06 -11.82
CA TYR A 124 0.63 6.75 -13.07
C TYR A 124 0.12 6.03 -14.31
N PRO A 125 -0.25 6.77 -15.36
CA PRO A 125 -0.47 8.21 -15.30
C PRO A 125 -1.73 8.56 -14.51
N LEU A 126 -1.70 9.65 -13.74
CA LEU A 126 -2.85 10.09 -12.93
C LEU A 126 -4.12 10.24 -13.75
N ASN A 127 -4.01 10.73 -15.00
CA ASN A 127 -5.14 10.83 -15.94
C ASN A 127 -5.76 9.47 -16.28
N GLY A 128 -5.03 8.40 -16.14
CA GLY A 128 -5.51 7.03 -16.32
C GLY A 128 -6.59 6.64 -15.31
N TRP A 129 -6.80 7.44 -14.25
CA TRP A 129 -7.80 7.21 -13.21
C TRP A 129 -9.02 8.13 -13.31
N ASN A 130 -9.35 8.62 -14.52
CA ASN A 130 -10.51 9.48 -14.81
C ASN A 130 -10.50 10.82 -14.06
N GLY A 131 -9.38 11.50 -14.10
CA GLY A 131 -9.23 12.82 -13.54
C GLY A 131 -7.94 12.97 -12.73
N HIS A 132 -7.62 14.20 -12.39
CA HIS A 132 -6.39 14.55 -11.68
C HIS A 132 -6.34 13.88 -10.30
N GLY A 133 -5.57 12.82 -10.20
CA GLY A 133 -5.43 12.04 -8.96
C GLY A 133 -6.71 11.41 -8.45
N GLY A 134 -7.74 11.34 -9.26
CA GLY A 134 -9.05 10.82 -8.88
C GLY A 134 -9.50 9.63 -9.72
N ASN A 135 -10.47 8.90 -9.23
CA ASN A 135 -11.17 7.83 -9.91
C ASN A 135 -12.68 8.16 -9.87
N GLY A 136 -13.21 8.59 -11.02
CA GLY A 136 -14.63 8.96 -11.12
C GLY A 136 -14.92 10.45 -10.88
N GLY A 137 -14.35 11.31 -11.70
CA GLY A 137 -14.82 12.63 -12.08
C GLY A 137 -14.89 13.75 -11.03
N SER A 138 -15.37 13.52 -9.85
CA SER A 138 -15.58 14.58 -8.84
C SER A 138 -14.46 14.67 -7.79
N ASP A 139 -13.52 13.72 -7.79
CA ASP A 139 -12.42 13.69 -6.83
C ASP A 139 -11.09 13.99 -7.50
N SER A 140 -10.66 15.22 -7.40
CA SER A 140 -9.37 15.67 -7.91
C SER A 140 -8.23 15.53 -6.89
N THR A 141 -8.52 15.06 -5.68
CA THR A 141 -7.56 15.06 -4.56
C THR A 141 -6.79 13.76 -4.38
N GLY A 142 -7.01 12.76 -5.27
CA GLY A 142 -6.38 11.44 -5.18
C GLY A 142 -7.02 10.49 -4.16
N ASN A 143 -8.06 10.91 -3.45
CA ASN A 143 -8.69 10.07 -2.44
C ASN A 143 -9.25 8.76 -3.01
N ARG A 144 -9.87 8.82 -4.19
CA ARG A 144 -10.48 7.61 -4.81
C ARG A 144 -9.44 6.70 -5.44
N VAL A 145 -8.36 7.23 -6.01
CA VAL A 145 -7.26 6.42 -6.54
C VAL A 145 -6.47 5.74 -5.43
N ASP A 146 -6.46 6.30 -4.24
CA ASP A 146 -5.82 5.71 -3.06
C ASP A 146 -6.78 4.83 -2.24
N ARG A 147 -7.94 4.49 -2.76
CA ARG A 147 -8.83 3.50 -2.19
C ARG A 147 -8.40 2.10 -2.60
N MET A 148 -7.91 1.36 -1.62
CA MET A 148 -7.27 0.07 -1.82
C MET A 148 -8.00 -1.01 -1.03
N LEU A 149 -8.00 -2.21 -1.60
CA LEU A 149 -8.43 -3.44 -0.94
C LEU A 149 -7.34 -4.50 -1.12
N ALA A 150 -7.30 -5.47 -0.23
CA ALA A 150 -6.39 -6.59 -0.35
C ALA A 150 -7.05 -7.86 0.18
N CYS A 151 -6.65 -9.01 -0.38
CA CYS A 151 -7.03 -10.32 0.12
C CYS A 151 -5.95 -11.34 -0.18
N VAL A 152 -6.08 -12.53 0.41
CA VAL A 152 -5.31 -13.72 0.05
C VAL A 152 -6.23 -14.70 -0.67
N ALA A 153 -5.73 -15.32 -1.75
CA ALA A 153 -6.45 -16.34 -2.48
C ALA A 153 -5.51 -17.45 -2.95
N TYR A 154 -6.03 -18.67 -3.06
CA TYR A 154 -5.31 -19.85 -3.56
C TYR A 154 -5.57 -20.00 -5.06
N LEU A 155 -4.85 -19.21 -5.87
CA LEU A 155 -5.09 -19.10 -7.31
C LEU A 155 -4.66 -20.35 -8.11
N ASP A 156 -3.77 -21.14 -7.58
CA ASP A 156 -3.36 -22.43 -8.12
C ASP A 156 -3.98 -23.64 -7.37
N GLY A 157 -4.82 -23.35 -6.37
CA GLY A 157 -5.46 -24.36 -5.52
C GLY A 157 -4.58 -24.89 -4.39
N ILE A 158 -3.31 -24.51 -4.31
CA ILE A 158 -2.32 -25.06 -3.37
C ILE A 158 -1.64 -23.98 -2.54
N HIS A 159 -1.22 -22.89 -3.18
CA HIS A 159 -0.41 -21.87 -2.54
C HIS A 159 -1.17 -20.54 -2.43
N PRO A 160 -0.99 -19.81 -1.32
CA PRO A 160 -1.60 -18.49 -1.15
C PRO A 160 -0.91 -17.45 -2.06
N SER A 161 -1.71 -16.56 -2.63
CA SER A 161 -1.27 -15.38 -3.37
C SER A 161 -1.88 -14.14 -2.75
N VAL A 162 -1.15 -13.02 -2.74
CA VAL A 162 -1.70 -11.73 -2.31
C VAL A 162 -2.36 -11.06 -3.51
N ILE A 163 -3.59 -10.59 -3.34
CA ILE A 163 -4.28 -9.80 -4.35
C ILE A 163 -4.42 -8.37 -3.82
N LEU A 164 -3.92 -7.42 -4.59
CA LEU A 164 -4.03 -6.00 -4.32
C LEU A 164 -5.01 -5.37 -5.30
N CYS A 165 -5.92 -4.54 -4.79
CA CYS A 165 -6.88 -3.78 -5.60
C CYS A 165 -6.64 -2.30 -5.39
N ARG A 166 -6.66 -1.53 -6.48
CA ARG A 166 -6.70 -0.07 -6.47
C ARG A 166 -7.87 0.42 -7.30
N GLY A 167 -8.60 1.41 -6.77
CA GLY A 167 -9.76 2.02 -7.42
C GLY A 167 -10.96 1.07 -7.46
N TYR A 168 -12.13 1.56 -7.12
CA TYR A 168 -13.39 0.81 -7.23
C TYR A 168 -14.58 1.75 -7.44
N TYR A 169 -14.31 3.03 -7.77
CA TYR A 169 -15.33 4.01 -8.11
C TYR A 169 -15.46 4.25 -9.62
N GLY A 170 -14.53 3.70 -10.40
CA GLY A 170 -14.48 3.79 -11.85
C GLY A 170 -13.55 2.69 -12.34
N ARG A 171 -12.35 3.05 -12.83
CA ARG A 171 -11.32 2.07 -13.14
C ARG A 171 -10.98 1.27 -11.89
N SER A 172 -10.99 -0.05 -12.02
CA SER A 172 -10.58 -0.98 -10.97
C SER A 172 -9.46 -1.86 -11.51
N VAL A 173 -8.38 -1.96 -10.76
CA VAL A 173 -7.23 -2.80 -11.13
C VAL A 173 -6.97 -3.78 -9.99
N LEU A 174 -6.79 -5.05 -10.34
CA LEU A 174 -6.40 -6.11 -9.44
C LEU A 174 -5.04 -6.65 -9.86
N ALA A 175 -4.11 -6.79 -8.92
CA ALA A 175 -2.82 -7.41 -9.15
C ALA A 175 -2.61 -8.57 -8.18
N ALA A 176 -2.30 -9.75 -8.72
CA ALA A 176 -1.98 -10.93 -7.93
C ALA A 176 -0.46 -11.12 -7.84
N TRP A 177 0.00 -11.46 -6.64
CA TRP A 177 1.41 -11.61 -6.31
C TRP A 177 1.67 -12.93 -5.63
N ASP A 178 2.73 -13.58 -6.06
CA ASP A 178 3.24 -14.80 -5.44
C ASP A 178 4.52 -14.51 -4.66
N TRP A 179 4.56 -15.02 -3.42
CA TRP A 179 5.76 -15.08 -2.60
C TRP A 179 6.21 -16.53 -2.53
N ARG A 180 7.30 -16.88 -3.21
CA ARG A 180 7.78 -18.26 -3.33
C ARG A 180 9.29 -18.31 -3.29
N GLY A 181 9.84 -19.12 -2.41
CA GLY A 181 11.29 -19.34 -2.32
C GLY A 181 12.10 -18.05 -2.17
N GLY A 182 11.61 -17.11 -1.37
CA GLY A 182 12.26 -15.81 -1.17
C GLY A 182 12.14 -14.84 -2.35
N LYS A 183 11.25 -15.11 -3.31
CA LYS A 183 11.03 -14.27 -4.49
C LYS A 183 9.60 -13.78 -4.56
N LEU A 184 9.45 -12.47 -4.72
CA LEU A 184 8.17 -11.80 -4.97
C LEU A 184 8.00 -11.59 -6.49
N SER A 185 6.90 -12.09 -7.04
CA SER A 185 6.61 -11.97 -8.47
C SER A 185 5.13 -11.69 -8.73
N SER A 186 4.85 -10.82 -9.70
CA SER A 186 3.49 -10.61 -10.20
C SER A 186 3.04 -11.83 -10.98
N ARG A 187 1.84 -12.34 -10.66
CA ARG A 187 1.23 -13.49 -11.33
C ARG A 187 0.35 -13.06 -12.50
N TRP A 188 -0.51 -12.09 -12.26
CA TRP A 188 -1.34 -11.46 -13.28
C TRP A 188 -1.83 -10.08 -12.80
N VAL A 189 -2.24 -9.27 -13.75
CA VAL A 189 -2.92 -7.99 -13.50
C VAL A 189 -4.20 -7.98 -14.33
N PHE A 190 -5.31 -7.63 -13.70
CA PHE A 190 -6.58 -7.30 -14.34
C PHE A 190 -6.78 -5.79 -14.26
N ASP A 191 -7.11 -5.18 -15.39
CA ASP A 191 -7.49 -3.77 -15.48
C ASP A 191 -8.86 -3.65 -16.16
N SER A 192 -9.83 -3.03 -15.52
CA SER A 192 -11.17 -2.86 -16.08
C SER A 192 -11.18 -2.05 -17.37
N LYS A 193 -10.14 -1.24 -17.64
CA LYS A 193 -9.99 -0.52 -18.91
C LYS A 193 -9.69 -1.42 -20.10
N ASP A 194 -9.07 -2.58 -19.88
CA ASP A 194 -8.70 -3.48 -20.97
C ASP A 194 -9.93 -4.09 -21.67
N GLY A 195 -11.08 -4.06 -21.02
CA GLY A 195 -12.37 -4.50 -21.58
C GLY A 195 -13.19 -3.41 -22.28
N GLU A 196 -12.75 -2.15 -22.21
CA GLU A 196 -13.47 -1.00 -22.80
C GLU A 196 -13.06 -0.68 -24.25
N ASN A 197 -12.06 -1.38 -24.78
CA ASN A 197 -11.69 -1.30 -26.20
C ASN A 197 -12.11 -2.58 -26.92
N PRO A 198 -13.20 -2.57 -27.70
CA PRO A 198 -13.55 -3.65 -28.61
C PRO A 198 -12.56 -3.70 -29.79
#